data_e06f30c49cfe6780a05e4d86458afe8d
#
_entry.id   e06f30c49cfe6780a05e4d86458afe8d
#
_cell.length_a   1.000
_cell.length_b   1.000
_cell.length_c   1.000
_cell.angle_alpha   90.00
_cell.angle_beta   90.00
_cell.angle_gamma   90.00
#
_symmetry.space_group_name_H-M   'P 1'
#
loop_
_entity.id
_entity.type
_entity.pdbx_description
1 polymer ?
#
loop_
_entity_poly.entity_id
_entity_poly.type
_entity_poly.pdbx_seq_one_letter_code
_entity_poly.pdbx_strand_id
1 'polypeptide(L)'
;KNLKKFYKDIKKVVRDNNYDYVLRMSQFSISALDLLAAKQGGATHLIMRSTNSQITGGTLGEMINKLFSWMPRIIPTAKFGPSTESADFLFGKNSVKNGKAKVIHNAVPINNFIFNYDIRRKKRKELGLEDKNFVLCHIGRFDEQKNHKFLIDVFNEVYKRNNNAILLLVGEGVLKEQIKNKINNYGLQKHVKFLGLRNDVPQILMASDVDVFPSLYEGMPNTIIEAQATGLPCIISDTITKEVNISGNIKFLSLNSNINEWVNEICTVNLERNDMREIFIKSKYDIDSVCSDFINIVFENEI
;
A
#
# COMPACT_ATOMS: atom_id res chain seq x y z
N LYS A 1 18.49 1.76 19.89
CA LYS A 1 19.54 2.24 18.96
C LYS A 1 20.06 3.59 19.45
N ASN A 2 21.37 3.80 19.38
CA ASN A 2 22.02 5.05 19.84
C ASN A 2 21.78 6.16 18.79
N LEU A 3 20.80 7.02 19.04
CA LEU A 3 20.41 8.12 18.15
C LEU A 3 21.59 9.07 17.86
N LYS A 4 22.45 9.33 18.86
CA LYS A 4 23.63 10.20 18.68
C LYS A 4 24.64 9.59 17.69
N LYS A 5 24.86 8.27 17.78
CA LYS A 5 25.73 7.57 16.84
C LYS A 5 25.14 7.61 15.43
N PHE A 6 23.86 7.28 15.29
CA PHE A 6 23.16 7.29 13.99
C PHE A 6 23.19 8.67 13.31
N TYR A 7 22.97 9.73 14.07
CA TYR A 7 23.10 11.11 13.58
C TYR A 7 24.51 11.42 13.04
N LYS A 8 25.56 11.03 13.80
CA LYS A 8 26.96 11.22 13.38
C LYS A 8 27.29 10.41 12.11
N ASP A 9 26.75 9.20 12.01
CA ASP A 9 26.98 8.32 10.87
C ASP A 9 26.35 8.91 9.59
N ILE A 10 25.13 9.43 9.64
CA ILE A 10 24.49 10.13 8.52
C ILE A 10 25.33 11.33 8.09
N LYS A 11 25.70 12.20 9.04
CA LYS A 11 26.53 13.37 8.75
C LYS A 11 27.84 13.00 8.07
N LYS A 12 28.50 11.94 8.56
CA LYS A 12 29.75 11.44 7.99
C LYS A 12 29.55 10.93 6.56
N VAL A 13 28.53 10.07 6.34
CA VAL A 13 28.24 9.49 5.02
C VAL A 13 27.97 10.58 3.98
N VAL A 14 27.16 11.58 4.33
CA VAL A 14 26.84 12.70 3.42
C VAL A 14 28.09 13.47 3.06
N ARG A 15 28.92 13.84 4.06
CA ARG A 15 30.14 14.60 3.85
C ARG A 15 31.19 13.81 3.03
N ASP A 16 31.42 12.54 3.41
CA ASP A 16 32.51 11.74 2.82
C ASP A 16 32.21 11.37 1.37
N ASN A 17 30.94 11.41 0.94
CA ASN A 17 30.51 11.13 -0.45
C ASN A 17 30.05 12.39 -1.21
N ASN A 18 30.07 13.57 -0.58
CA ASN A 18 29.63 14.85 -1.17
C ASN A 18 28.18 14.77 -1.71
N TYR A 19 27.27 14.14 -0.95
CA TYR A 19 25.86 14.07 -1.35
C TYR A 19 25.16 15.41 -1.17
N ASP A 20 24.61 15.92 -2.26
CA ASP A 20 23.89 17.19 -2.30
C ASP A 20 22.38 17.01 -2.06
N TYR A 21 21.82 15.91 -2.54
CA TYR A 21 20.43 15.54 -2.38
C TYR A 21 20.26 14.39 -1.40
N VAL A 22 19.40 14.59 -0.39
CA VAL A 22 19.08 13.54 0.60
C VAL A 22 17.57 13.38 0.73
N LEU A 23 17.07 12.18 0.39
CA LEU A 23 15.67 11.80 0.53
C LEU A 23 15.45 10.97 1.79
N ARG A 24 14.56 11.42 2.67
CA ARG A 24 14.09 10.67 3.84
C ARG A 24 12.62 10.29 3.70
N MET A 25 12.35 9.00 3.67
CA MET A 25 10.99 8.45 3.70
C MET A 25 10.62 8.06 5.12
N SER A 26 9.51 8.56 5.67
CA SER A 26 9.05 8.26 7.02
C SER A 26 7.62 8.70 7.29
N GLN A 27 7.02 8.08 8.31
CA GLN A 27 5.76 8.53 8.93
C GLN A 27 5.99 9.26 10.26
N PHE A 28 7.24 9.28 10.77
CA PHE A 28 7.59 9.84 12.08
C PHE A 28 8.24 11.21 11.95
N SER A 29 7.71 12.18 12.69
CA SER A 29 8.23 13.56 12.70
C SER A 29 9.68 13.65 13.13
N ILE A 30 10.10 12.86 14.13
CA ILE A 30 11.47 12.85 14.65
C ILE A 30 12.52 12.44 13.59
N SER A 31 12.12 11.72 12.53
CA SER A 31 13.05 11.34 11.46
C SER A 31 13.53 12.52 10.60
N ALA A 32 12.94 13.71 10.76
CA ALA A 32 13.50 14.94 10.19
C ALA A 32 14.88 15.31 10.77
N LEU A 33 15.25 14.75 11.93
CA LEU A 33 16.63 14.85 12.46
C LEU A 33 17.67 14.24 11.51
N ASP A 34 17.30 13.24 10.75
CA ASP A 34 18.19 12.62 9.76
C ASP A 34 18.55 13.63 8.65
N LEU A 35 17.58 14.45 8.22
CA LEU A 35 17.82 15.53 7.27
C LEU A 35 18.64 16.67 7.86
N LEU A 36 18.48 16.97 9.17
CA LEU A 36 19.32 17.93 9.83
C LEU A 36 20.78 17.45 9.91
N ALA A 37 20.99 16.15 10.16
CA ALA A 37 22.32 15.55 10.11
C ALA A 37 22.93 15.63 8.69
N ALA A 38 22.11 15.37 7.66
CA ALA A 38 22.50 15.49 6.26
C ALA A 38 22.91 16.94 5.91
N LYS A 39 22.13 17.92 6.33
CA LYS A 39 22.46 19.35 6.18
C LYS A 39 23.83 19.70 6.79
N GLN A 40 24.09 19.20 8.01
CA GLN A 40 25.40 19.40 8.66
C GLN A 40 26.52 18.62 7.97
N GLY A 41 26.21 17.62 7.16
CA GLY A 41 27.15 16.89 6.32
C GLY A 41 27.48 17.61 5.00
N GLY A 42 26.70 18.64 4.62
CA GLY A 42 26.90 19.44 3.42
C GLY A 42 25.76 19.37 2.41
N ALA A 43 24.73 18.51 2.62
CA ALA A 43 23.58 18.43 1.71
C ALA A 43 22.78 19.73 1.71
N THR A 44 22.41 20.21 0.53
CA THR A 44 21.62 21.43 0.31
C THR A 44 20.14 21.10 0.02
N HIS A 45 19.84 19.96 -0.60
CA HIS A 45 18.51 19.54 -0.99
C HIS A 45 18.01 18.43 -0.03
N LEU A 46 17.14 18.85 0.91
CA LEU A 46 16.62 17.99 1.96
C LEU A 46 15.17 17.60 1.65
N ILE A 47 14.98 16.40 1.14
CA ILE A 47 13.69 15.94 0.67
C ILE A 47 13.07 15.02 1.72
N MET A 48 11.80 15.25 2.08
CA MET A 48 11.06 14.36 2.96
C MET A 48 9.78 13.85 2.30
N ARG A 49 9.60 12.53 2.33
CA ARG A 49 8.39 11.88 1.81
C ARG A 49 7.65 11.15 2.93
N SER A 50 6.39 11.52 3.12
CA SER A 50 5.48 10.78 4.00
C SER A 50 5.21 9.38 3.45
N THR A 51 5.04 8.39 4.32
CA THR A 51 4.78 7.00 3.91
C THR A 51 3.44 6.47 4.40
N ASN A 52 2.79 7.15 5.37
CA ASN A 52 1.52 6.71 5.95
C ASN A 52 0.73 7.92 6.47
N SER A 53 -0.57 7.74 6.66
CA SER A 53 -1.49 8.71 7.27
C SER A 53 -1.72 8.50 8.78
N GLN A 54 -1.06 7.50 9.39
CA GLN A 54 -1.17 7.18 10.81
C GLN A 54 0.17 6.73 11.41
N ILE A 55 0.27 6.79 12.74
CA ILE A 55 1.45 6.30 13.48
C ILE A 55 1.19 4.88 13.96
N THR A 56 2.17 4.02 13.72
CA THR A 56 2.26 2.71 14.34
C THR A 56 3.19 2.80 15.57
N GLY A 57 2.72 2.50 16.78
CA GLY A 57 3.59 2.53 17.96
C GLY A 57 2.92 2.96 19.27
N GLY A 58 1.58 2.98 19.30
CA GLY A 58 0.82 3.28 20.51
C GLY A 58 0.96 4.74 21.00
N THR A 59 0.42 5.00 22.19
CA THR A 59 0.31 6.35 22.79
C THR A 59 1.64 7.08 22.93
N LEU A 60 2.73 6.38 23.26
CA LEU A 60 4.06 6.98 23.38
C LEU A 60 4.60 7.44 22.01
N GLY A 61 4.40 6.66 20.95
CA GLY A 61 4.78 7.02 19.59
C GLY A 61 4.03 8.25 19.10
N GLU A 62 2.75 8.35 19.38
CA GLU A 62 1.91 9.50 19.06
C GLU A 62 2.37 10.77 19.80
N MET A 63 2.67 10.66 21.08
CA MET A 63 3.16 11.78 21.91
C MET A 63 4.50 12.32 21.39
N ILE A 64 5.44 11.43 21.09
CA ILE A 64 6.75 11.81 20.51
C ILE A 64 6.54 12.48 19.15
N ASN A 65 5.69 11.91 18.30
CA ASN A 65 5.42 12.48 16.99
C ASN A 65 4.80 13.89 17.08
N LYS A 66 3.88 14.08 18.00
CA LYS A 66 3.25 15.39 18.28
C LYS A 66 4.27 16.42 18.76
N LEU A 67 5.17 16.03 19.69
CA LEU A 67 6.22 16.89 20.22
C LEU A 67 7.16 17.40 19.13
N PHE A 68 7.53 16.56 18.18
CA PHE A 68 8.45 16.89 17.08
C PHE A 68 7.75 17.26 15.77
N SER A 69 6.41 17.44 15.77
CA SER A 69 5.61 17.70 14.57
C SER A 69 5.97 18.97 13.79
N TRP A 70 6.69 19.91 14.40
CA TRP A 70 7.19 21.11 13.74
C TRP A 70 8.40 20.84 12.82
N MET A 71 9.19 19.80 13.10
CA MET A 71 10.44 19.51 12.38
C MET A 71 10.21 19.18 10.89
N PRO A 72 9.31 18.26 10.49
CA PRO A 72 9.05 17.99 9.09
C PRO A 72 8.42 19.17 8.33
N ARG A 73 7.90 20.16 9.04
CA ARG A 73 7.36 21.39 8.44
C ARG A 73 8.43 22.39 8.06
N ILE A 74 9.56 22.40 8.77
CA ILE A 74 10.60 23.45 8.66
C ILE A 74 11.90 22.93 8.05
N ILE A 75 12.35 21.70 8.40
CA ILE A 75 13.69 21.22 8.03
C ILE A 75 13.78 20.84 6.55
N PRO A 76 12.83 20.09 5.94
CA PRO A 76 12.94 19.71 4.54
C PRO A 76 12.77 20.91 3.60
N THR A 77 13.58 20.97 2.55
CA THR A 77 13.43 21.92 1.43
C THR A 77 12.30 21.53 0.50
N ALA A 78 12.09 20.21 0.30
CA ALA A 78 10.97 19.67 -0.45
C ALA A 78 10.19 18.62 0.35
N LYS A 79 8.86 18.59 0.19
CA LYS A 79 7.94 17.79 0.98
C LYS A 79 6.95 17.06 0.07
N PHE A 80 6.87 15.72 0.21
CA PHE A 80 6.01 14.88 -0.62
C PHE A 80 5.20 13.90 0.20
N GLY A 81 4.03 13.53 -0.30
CA GLY A 81 3.24 12.41 0.19
C GLY A 81 2.65 11.59 -0.95
N PRO A 82 2.35 10.30 -0.74
CA PRO A 82 1.69 9.47 -1.74
C PRO A 82 0.22 9.83 -1.94
N SER A 83 -0.37 10.56 -1.00
CA SER A 83 -1.73 11.11 -1.02
C SER A 83 -1.76 12.43 -0.27
N THR A 84 -2.82 13.22 -0.47
CA THR A 84 -3.08 14.44 0.28
C THR A 84 -3.13 14.17 1.78
N GLU A 85 -3.82 13.10 2.20
CA GLU A 85 -3.95 12.72 3.60
C GLU A 85 -2.59 12.40 4.25
N SER A 86 -1.76 11.60 3.57
CA SER A 86 -0.41 11.25 4.07
C SER A 86 0.52 12.47 4.17
N ALA A 87 0.44 13.40 3.21
CA ALA A 87 1.21 14.63 3.24
C ALA A 87 0.75 15.54 4.38
N ASP A 88 -0.55 15.76 4.52
CA ASP A 88 -1.13 16.60 5.57
C ASP A 88 -0.87 16.04 6.97
N PHE A 89 -0.88 14.72 7.11
CA PHE A 89 -0.54 14.06 8.37
C PHE A 89 0.88 14.43 8.86
N LEU A 90 1.87 14.38 7.99
CA LEU A 90 3.27 14.62 8.38
C LEU A 90 3.64 16.11 8.38
N PHE A 91 3.18 16.86 7.37
CA PHE A 91 3.59 18.24 7.14
C PHE A 91 2.60 19.29 7.67
N GLY A 92 1.44 18.83 8.20
CA GLY A 92 0.41 19.66 8.79
C GLY A 92 -0.81 19.86 7.90
N LYS A 93 -1.94 20.08 8.54
CA LYS A 93 -3.25 20.22 7.88
C LYS A 93 -3.21 21.22 6.74
N ASN A 94 -3.81 20.84 5.60
CA ASN A 94 -3.84 21.63 4.36
C ASN A 94 -2.44 21.93 3.76
N SER A 95 -1.41 21.12 4.06
CA SER A 95 -0.07 21.36 3.53
C SER A 95 -0.02 21.31 2.01
N VAL A 96 -0.76 20.38 1.40
CA VAL A 96 -0.88 20.27 -0.07
C VAL A 96 -1.68 21.43 -0.64
N LYS A 97 -2.84 21.75 -0.04
CA LYS A 97 -3.70 22.86 -0.49
C LYS A 97 -2.97 24.21 -0.47
N ASN A 98 -2.09 24.39 0.52
CA ASN A 98 -1.32 25.64 0.70
C ASN A 98 0.01 25.64 -0.07
N GLY A 99 0.27 24.66 -0.93
CA GLY A 99 1.50 24.55 -1.74
C GLY A 99 2.77 24.23 -0.93
N LYS A 100 2.64 23.86 0.36
CA LYS A 100 3.78 23.54 1.25
C LYS A 100 4.29 22.11 1.07
N ALA A 101 3.46 21.23 0.53
CA ALA A 101 3.81 19.86 0.16
C ALA A 101 3.17 19.53 -1.18
N LYS A 102 3.74 18.56 -1.90
CA LYS A 102 3.21 18.08 -3.18
C LYS A 102 2.83 16.61 -3.07
N VAL A 103 1.85 16.17 -3.85
CA VAL A 103 1.52 14.75 -3.98
C VAL A 103 2.35 14.16 -5.10
N ILE A 104 3.10 13.09 -4.78
CA ILE A 104 3.77 12.22 -5.74
C ILE A 104 3.29 10.81 -5.41
N HIS A 105 2.44 10.27 -6.26
CA HIS A 105 1.77 8.99 -6.04
C HIS A 105 2.77 7.83 -5.92
N ASN A 106 2.31 6.73 -5.30
CA ASN A 106 2.96 5.44 -5.47
C ASN A 106 2.64 4.96 -6.89
N ALA A 107 3.65 4.51 -7.61
CA ALA A 107 3.50 4.15 -9.02
C ALA A 107 3.74 2.67 -9.25
N VAL A 108 3.16 2.16 -10.34
CA VAL A 108 3.37 0.81 -10.81
C VAL A 108 3.95 0.83 -12.23
N PRO A 109 4.82 -0.12 -12.59
CA PRO A 109 5.22 -0.34 -13.99
C PRO A 109 4.03 -0.95 -14.74
N ILE A 110 3.11 -0.09 -15.19
CA ILE A 110 1.77 -0.48 -15.68
C ILE A 110 1.82 -1.60 -16.72
N ASN A 111 2.84 -1.62 -17.57
CA ASN A 111 3.00 -2.63 -18.61
C ASN A 111 3.14 -4.06 -18.04
N ASN A 112 3.61 -4.22 -16.79
CA ASN A 112 3.72 -5.51 -16.11
C ASN A 112 2.37 -5.97 -15.53
N PHE A 113 1.38 -5.08 -15.45
CA PHE A 113 0.09 -5.32 -14.81
C PHE A 113 -1.06 -5.43 -15.80
N ILE A 114 -0.83 -5.22 -17.09
CA ILE A 114 -1.89 -5.34 -18.10
C ILE A 114 -2.43 -6.77 -18.09
N PHE A 115 -3.75 -6.90 -17.88
CA PHE A 115 -4.41 -8.18 -17.82
C PHE A 115 -4.19 -9.00 -19.10
N ASN A 116 -3.85 -10.28 -18.96
CA ASN A 116 -3.60 -11.20 -20.05
C ASN A 116 -4.19 -12.58 -19.72
N TYR A 117 -5.07 -13.07 -20.59
CA TYR A 117 -5.76 -14.36 -20.41
C TYR A 117 -4.82 -15.55 -20.42
N ASP A 118 -3.74 -15.54 -21.20
CA ASP A 118 -2.77 -16.65 -21.25
C ASP A 118 -1.93 -16.71 -19.96
N ILE A 119 -1.53 -15.54 -19.45
CA ILE A 119 -0.85 -15.42 -18.15
C ILE A 119 -1.78 -15.92 -17.05
N ARG A 120 -3.05 -15.46 -17.03
CA ARG A 120 -4.06 -15.93 -16.07
C ARG A 120 -4.19 -17.45 -16.09
N ARG A 121 -4.41 -18.04 -17.26
CA ARG A 121 -4.57 -19.50 -17.43
C ARG A 121 -3.34 -20.26 -16.97
N LYS A 122 -2.14 -19.84 -17.37
CA LYS A 122 -0.88 -20.42 -16.93
C LYS A 122 -0.71 -20.37 -15.42
N LYS A 123 -0.98 -19.20 -14.81
CA LYS A 123 -0.84 -19.03 -13.37
C LYS A 123 -1.88 -19.82 -12.59
N ARG A 124 -3.12 -19.88 -13.03
CA ARG A 124 -4.16 -20.73 -12.42
C ARG A 124 -3.74 -22.19 -12.42
N LYS A 125 -3.20 -22.71 -13.54
CA LYS A 125 -2.68 -24.09 -13.63
C LYS A 125 -1.52 -24.31 -12.66
N GLU A 126 -0.56 -23.38 -12.58
CA GLU A 126 0.59 -23.46 -11.64
C GLU A 126 0.11 -23.52 -10.18
N LEU A 127 -0.91 -22.75 -9.84
CA LEU A 127 -1.47 -22.69 -8.48
C LEU A 127 -2.44 -23.85 -8.19
N GLY A 128 -2.67 -24.77 -9.14
CA GLY A 128 -3.64 -25.86 -9.01
C GLY A 128 -5.07 -25.35 -8.83
N LEU A 129 -5.44 -24.33 -9.59
CA LEU A 129 -6.78 -23.75 -9.66
C LEU A 129 -7.52 -24.27 -10.91
N GLU A 130 -8.77 -24.66 -10.74
CA GLU A 130 -9.65 -25.08 -11.82
C GLU A 130 -10.40 -23.87 -12.41
N ASP A 131 -10.90 -23.99 -13.64
CA ASP A 131 -11.63 -22.90 -14.30
C ASP A 131 -12.91 -22.51 -13.55
N LYS A 132 -13.57 -23.47 -12.91
CA LYS A 132 -14.76 -23.24 -12.08
C LYS A 132 -14.48 -22.53 -10.74
N ASN A 133 -13.21 -22.46 -10.31
CA ASN A 133 -12.91 -21.82 -9.03
C ASN A 133 -13.17 -20.31 -9.10
N PHE A 134 -13.85 -19.80 -8.08
CA PHE A 134 -13.97 -18.39 -7.79
C PHE A 134 -12.85 -17.99 -6.84
N VAL A 135 -11.89 -17.19 -7.32
CA VAL A 135 -10.62 -16.98 -6.66
C VAL A 135 -10.57 -15.58 -6.03
N LEU A 136 -10.62 -15.54 -4.70
CA LEU A 136 -10.32 -14.36 -3.92
C LEU A 136 -8.82 -14.27 -3.69
N CYS A 137 -8.26 -13.06 -3.65
CA CYS A 137 -6.89 -12.85 -3.18
C CYS A 137 -6.82 -11.79 -2.08
N HIS A 138 -5.77 -11.87 -1.29
CA HIS A 138 -5.34 -10.84 -0.36
C HIS A 138 -3.82 -10.82 -0.30
N ILE A 139 -3.23 -9.63 -0.49
CA ILE A 139 -1.78 -9.44 -0.50
C ILE A 139 -1.42 -8.50 0.65
N GLY A 140 -0.74 -9.03 1.66
CA GLY A 140 -0.38 -8.24 2.82
C GLY A 140 0.39 -9.02 3.88
N ARG A 141 1.05 -8.29 4.78
CA ARG A 141 1.71 -8.89 5.94
C ARG A 141 0.69 -9.48 6.90
N PHE A 142 0.98 -10.63 7.48
CA PHE A 142 0.14 -11.20 8.54
C PHE A 142 0.37 -10.45 9.86
N ASP A 143 -0.21 -9.25 9.94
CA ASP A 143 -0.24 -8.38 11.12
C ASP A 143 -1.68 -7.90 11.41
N GLU A 144 -1.87 -7.20 12.53
CA GLU A 144 -3.20 -6.70 12.93
C GLU A 144 -3.75 -5.69 11.92
N GLN A 145 -2.89 -4.87 11.30
CA GLN A 145 -3.30 -3.84 10.34
C GLN A 145 -4.09 -4.44 9.17
N LYS A 146 -3.65 -5.59 8.64
CA LYS A 146 -4.26 -6.24 7.46
C LYS A 146 -5.53 -7.03 7.77
N ASN A 147 -5.86 -7.23 9.05
CA ASN A 147 -7.12 -7.79 9.52
C ASN A 147 -7.52 -9.13 8.89
N HIS A 148 -6.54 -10.03 8.78
CA HIS A 148 -6.78 -11.37 8.24
C HIS A 148 -7.86 -12.14 9.01
N LYS A 149 -8.06 -11.85 10.30
CA LYS A 149 -9.11 -12.50 11.10
C LYS A 149 -10.50 -12.26 10.50
N PHE A 150 -10.81 -11.00 10.19
CA PHE A 150 -12.06 -10.62 9.53
C PHE A 150 -12.16 -11.19 8.12
N LEU A 151 -11.06 -11.16 7.34
CA LEU A 151 -11.02 -11.76 6.01
C LEU A 151 -11.43 -13.23 6.02
N ILE A 152 -10.92 -14.03 6.99
CA ILE A 152 -11.28 -15.45 7.10
C ILE A 152 -12.75 -15.62 7.50
N ASP A 153 -13.33 -14.75 8.33
CA ASP A 153 -14.76 -14.78 8.64
C ASP A 153 -15.61 -14.52 7.40
N VAL A 154 -15.25 -13.48 6.61
CA VAL A 154 -15.90 -13.19 5.31
C VAL A 154 -15.76 -14.37 4.36
N PHE A 155 -14.55 -14.91 4.21
CA PHE A 155 -14.31 -16.04 3.29
C PHE A 155 -15.10 -17.29 3.69
N ASN A 156 -15.26 -17.57 4.98
CA ASN A 156 -16.09 -18.68 5.46
C ASN A 156 -17.54 -18.54 4.98
N GLU A 157 -18.11 -17.36 5.03
CA GLU A 157 -19.47 -17.10 4.55
C GLU A 157 -19.57 -17.12 3.02
N VAL A 158 -18.53 -16.62 2.31
CA VAL A 158 -18.44 -16.74 0.83
C VAL A 158 -18.41 -18.23 0.44
N TYR A 159 -17.58 -19.04 1.11
CA TYR A 159 -17.47 -20.47 0.83
C TYR A 159 -18.79 -21.23 1.04
N LYS A 160 -19.57 -20.88 2.06
CA LYS A 160 -20.91 -21.47 2.26
C LYS A 160 -21.88 -21.19 1.09
N ARG A 161 -21.72 -20.05 0.40
CA ARG A 161 -22.53 -19.70 -0.78
C ARG A 161 -21.97 -20.27 -2.08
N ASN A 162 -20.66 -20.38 -2.19
CA ASN A 162 -19.95 -20.89 -3.36
C ASN A 162 -18.81 -21.81 -2.93
N ASN A 163 -19.07 -23.11 -2.94
CA ASN A 163 -18.11 -24.14 -2.53
C ASN A 163 -16.92 -24.31 -3.48
N ASN A 164 -16.92 -23.63 -4.64
CA ASN A 164 -15.77 -23.53 -5.53
C ASN A 164 -14.85 -22.33 -5.19
N ALA A 165 -15.17 -21.55 -4.15
CA ALA A 165 -14.34 -20.42 -3.75
C ALA A 165 -12.98 -20.88 -3.20
N ILE A 166 -11.92 -20.19 -3.62
CA ILE A 166 -10.53 -20.37 -3.16
C ILE A 166 -10.01 -19.01 -2.71
N LEU A 167 -9.31 -18.98 -1.58
CA LEU A 167 -8.63 -17.79 -1.09
C LEU A 167 -7.12 -17.94 -1.22
N LEU A 168 -6.50 -16.99 -1.92
CA LEU A 168 -5.04 -16.88 -2.03
C LEU A 168 -4.55 -15.84 -1.02
N LEU A 169 -3.64 -16.24 -0.13
CA LEU A 169 -3.00 -15.36 0.85
C LEU A 169 -1.52 -15.20 0.51
N VAL A 170 -1.10 -13.97 0.16
CA VAL A 170 0.29 -13.64 -0.20
C VAL A 170 0.89 -12.77 0.90
N GLY A 171 2.02 -13.21 1.44
CA GLY A 171 2.75 -12.50 2.48
C GLY A 171 3.24 -13.40 3.59
N GLU A 172 3.94 -12.79 4.53
CA GLU A 172 4.43 -13.40 5.77
C GLU A 172 4.16 -12.47 6.95
N GLY A 173 4.21 -12.97 8.17
CA GLY A 173 4.06 -12.15 9.38
C GLY A 173 3.72 -12.93 10.63
N VAL A 174 3.73 -12.25 11.76
CA VAL A 174 3.64 -12.84 13.10
C VAL A 174 2.30 -13.53 13.40
N LEU A 175 1.23 -13.12 12.71
CA LEU A 175 -0.10 -13.69 12.92
C LEU A 175 -0.40 -14.90 12.04
N LYS A 176 0.52 -15.34 11.16
CA LYS A 176 0.27 -16.42 10.19
C LYS A 176 -0.23 -17.70 10.84
N GLU A 177 0.39 -18.15 11.94
CA GLU A 177 -0.03 -19.37 12.63
C GLU A 177 -1.42 -19.22 13.28
N GLN A 178 -1.73 -18.05 13.82
CA GLN A 178 -3.06 -17.78 14.36
C GLN A 178 -4.15 -17.86 13.26
N ILE A 179 -3.85 -17.34 12.07
CA ILE A 179 -4.76 -17.40 10.93
C ILE A 179 -4.92 -18.84 10.41
N LYS A 180 -3.85 -19.64 10.36
CA LYS A 180 -3.95 -21.08 10.06
C LYS A 180 -4.88 -21.81 11.02
N ASN A 181 -4.75 -21.56 12.33
CA ASN A 181 -5.61 -22.18 13.32
C ASN A 181 -7.08 -21.81 13.11
N LYS A 182 -7.37 -20.54 12.78
CA LYS A 182 -8.73 -20.09 12.47
C LYS A 182 -9.30 -20.81 11.23
N ILE A 183 -8.50 -20.94 10.17
CA ILE A 183 -8.86 -21.68 8.95
C ILE A 183 -9.16 -23.14 9.26
N ASN A 184 -8.34 -23.78 10.11
CA ASN A 184 -8.54 -25.15 10.56
C ASN A 184 -9.86 -25.33 11.33
N ASN A 185 -10.19 -24.38 12.22
CA ASN A 185 -11.43 -24.40 12.98
C ASN A 185 -12.69 -24.30 12.09
N TYR A 186 -12.56 -23.66 10.93
CA TYR A 186 -13.64 -23.58 9.93
C TYR A 186 -13.62 -24.74 8.91
N GLY A 187 -12.62 -25.62 8.95
CA GLY A 187 -12.50 -26.72 7.98
C GLY A 187 -12.11 -26.28 6.56
N LEU A 188 -11.50 -25.11 6.41
CA LEU A 188 -11.23 -24.46 5.13
C LEU A 188 -9.83 -24.73 4.55
N GLN A 189 -9.05 -25.69 5.11
CA GLN A 189 -7.64 -25.92 4.78
C GLN A 189 -7.41 -26.19 3.28
N LYS A 190 -8.37 -26.85 2.64
CA LYS A 190 -8.31 -27.19 1.18
C LYS A 190 -8.66 -26.01 0.30
N HIS A 191 -9.26 -24.95 0.84
CA HIS A 191 -9.80 -23.81 0.11
C HIS A 191 -8.99 -22.52 0.34
N VAL A 192 -7.98 -22.56 1.20
CA VAL A 192 -7.07 -21.43 1.44
C VAL A 192 -5.64 -21.83 1.10
N LYS A 193 -5.01 -21.06 0.21
CA LYS A 193 -3.62 -21.29 -0.22
C LYS A 193 -2.72 -20.18 0.33
N PHE A 194 -1.76 -20.56 1.18
CA PHE A 194 -0.69 -19.66 1.64
C PHE A 194 0.47 -19.68 0.64
N LEU A 195 0.69 -18.56 -0.04
CA LEU A 195 1.69 -18.48 -1.11
C LEU A 195 3.04 -17.94 -0.63
N GLY A 196 3.13 -17.44 0.63
CA GLY A 196 4.35 -16.82 1.15
C GLY A 196 4.68 -15.50 0.48
N LEU A 197 5.95 -15.08 0.53
CA LEU A 197 6.45 -13.92 -0.23
C LEU A 197 6.59 -14.28 -1.71
N ARG A 198 6.07 -13.41 -2.59
CA ARG A 198 6.03 -13.64 -4.04
C ARG A 198 6.60 -12.44 -4.79
N ASN A 199 7.30 -12.72 -5.89
CA ASN A 199 7.79 -11.72 -6.83
C ASN A 199 6.92 -11.64 -8.11
N ASP A 200 5.97 -12.55 -8.25
CA ASP A 200 5.05 -12.67 -9.37
C ASP A 200 3.63 -12.20 -9.01
N VAL A 201 3.56 -11.15 -8.21
CA VAL A 201 2.29 -10.53 -7.78
C VAL A 201 1.37 -10.19 -8.95
N PRO A 202 1.84 -9.58 -10.05
CA PRO A 202 0.98 -9.28 -11.20
C PRO A 202 0.24 -10.52 -11.74
N GLN A 203 0.95 -11.65 -11.85
CA GLN A 203 0.38 -12.90 -12.36
C GLN A 203 -0.64 -13.50 -11.38
N ILE A 204 -0.42 -13.36 -10.07
CA ILE A 204 -1.37 -13.81 -9.03
C ILE A 204 -2.65 -12.96 -9.09
N LEU A 205 -2.53 -11.64 -9.24
CA LEU A 205 -3.66 -10.73 -9.41
C LEU A 205 -4.46 -11.05 -10.70
N MET A 206 -3.76 -11.37 -11.81
CA MET A 206 -4.42 -11.83 -13.04
C MET A 206 -5.13 -13.17 -12.86
N ALA A 207 -4.61 -14.09 -12.03
CA ALA A 207 -5.23 -15.38 -11.74
C ALA A 207 -6.47 -15.28 -10.85
N SER A 208 -6.63 -14.18 -10.11
CA SER A 208 -7.70 -13.93 -9.15
C SER A 208 -8.95 -13.34 -9.81
N ASP A 209 -10.08 -13.37 -9.12
CA ASP A 209 -11.37 -12.84 -9.57
C ASP A 209 -11.75 -11.58 -8.79
N VAL A 210 -11.33 -11.46 -7.53
CA VAL A 210 -11.56 -10.29 -6.68
C VAL A 210 -10.45 -10.16 -5.65
N ASP A 211 -10.01 -8.92 -5.37
CA ASP A 211 -9.16 -8.62 -4.21
C ASP A 211 -10.04 -8.18 -3.03
N VAL A 212 -9.83 -8.80 -1.87
CA VAL A 212 -10.57 -8.48 -0.63
C VAL A 212 -9.59 -7.94 0.41
N PHE A 213 -9.74 -6.66 0.76
CA PHE A 213 -8.75 -5.94 1.54
C PHE A 213 -9.36 -5.19 2.74
N PRO A 214 -9.67 -5.92 3.83
CA PRO A 214 -10.33 -5.37 5.02
C PRO A 214 -9.36 -4.75 6.03
N SER A 215 -8.33 -4.05 5.57
CA SER A 215 -7.34 -3.41 6.44
C SER A 215 -7.98 -2.43 7.41
N LEU A 216 -7.46 -2.37 8.64
CA LEU A 216 -7.94 -1.45 9.67
C LEU A 216 -7.58 0.01 9.36
N TYR A 217 -6.46 0.23 8.71
CA TYR A 217 -5.96 1.54 8.26
C TYR A 217 -4.87 1.37 7.20
N GLU A 218 -4.82 2.31 6.25
CA GLU A 218 -3.76 2.41 5.22
C GLU A 218 -3.55 3.89 4.87
N GLY A 219 -2.33 4.21 4.44
CA GLY A 219 -2.07 5.50 3.81
C GLY A 219 -2.50 5.47 2.34
N MET A 220 -1.69 4.81 1.51
CA MET A 220 -1.97 4.55 0.10
C MET A 220 -1.44 3.14 -0.19
N PRO A 221 -2.31 2.10 -0.16
CA PRO A 221 -1.89 0.71 -0.25
C PRO A 221 -1.46 0.34 -1.68
N ASN A 222 -0.17 0.07 -1.89
CA ASN A 222 0.38 -0.32 -3.20
C ASN A 222 -0.33 -1.54 -3.78
N THR A 223 -0.66 -2.53 -2.95
CA THR A 223 -1.33 -3.75 -3.40
C THR A 223 -2.68 -3.48 -4.05
N ILE A 224 -3.42 -2.47 -3.58
CA ILE A 224 -4.70 -2.07 -4.19
C ILE A 224 -4.46 -1.30 -5.49
N ILE A 225 -3.41 -0.49 -5.58
CA ILE A 225 -3.02 0.16 -6.83
C ILE A 225 -2.63 -0.90 -7.87
N GLU A 226 -1.82 -1.90 -7.47
CA GLU A 226 -1.41 -3.03 -8.30
C GLU A 226 -2.60 -3.90 -8.75
N ALA A 227 -3.55 -4.18 -7.86
CA ALA A 227 -4.76 -4.91 -8.19
C ALA A 227 -5.59 -4.19 -9.26
N GLN A 228 -5.85 -2.89 -9.08
CA GLN A 228 -6.55 -2.07 -10.06
C GLN A 228 -5.82 -1.99 -11.39
N ALA A 229 -4.48 -1.95 -11.39
CA ALA A 229 -3.68 -1.91 -12.62
C ALA A 229 -3.91 -3.17 -13.48
N THR A 230 -4.28 -4.32 -12.87
CA THR A 230 -4.69 -5.52 -13.60
C THR A 230 -6.19 -5.54 -13.97
N GLY A 231 -6.93 -4.45 -13.72
CA GLY A 231 -8.38 -4.42 -13.86
C GLY A 231 -9.13 -5.29 -12.83
N LEU A 232 -8.45 -5.76 -11.75
CA LEU A 232 -9.07 -6.60 -10.73
C LEU A 232 -10.05 -5.77 -9.90
N PRO A 233 -11.32 -6.20 -9.75
CA PRO A 233 -12.24 -5.55 -8.83
C PRO A 233 -11.74 -5.72 -7.39
N CYS A 234 -11.85 -4.64 -6.59
CA CYS A 234 -11.37 -4.60 -5.22
C CYS A 234 -12.51 -4.27 -4.27
N ILE A 235 -12.65 -5.07 -3.22
CA ILE A 235 -13.59 -4.82 -2.12
C ILE A 235 -12.76 -4.53 -0.86
N ILE A 236 -12.79 -3.28 -0.41
CA ILE A 236 -11.88 -2.80 0.61
C ILE A 236 -12.61 -2.09 1.76
N SER A 237 -11.95 -1.94 2.90
CA SER A 237 -12.54 -1.21 4.02
C SER A 237 -12.66 0.29 3.72
N ASP A 238 -13.69 0.93 4.27
CA ASP A 238 -13.95 2.37 4.16
C ASP A 238 -13.02 3.23 5.03
N THR A 239 -12.18 2.59 5.85
CA THR A 239 -11.09 3.22 6.61
C THR A 239 -9.92 3.67 5.72
N ILE A 240 -9.88 3.20 4.47
CA ILE A 240 -8.84 3.53 3.49
C ILE A 240 -9.26 4.78 2.71
N THR A 241 -8.29 5.66 2.41
CA THR A 241 -8.55 6.89 1.66
C THR A 241 -9.23 6.63 0.31
N LYS A 242 -10.23 7.45 -0.02
CA LYS A 242 -10.94 7.37 -1.31
C LYS A 242 -10.04 7.72 -2.51
N GLU A 243 -8.92 8.41 -2.28
CA GLU A 243 -7.93 8.73 -3.32
C GLU A 243 -7.34 7.47 -3.99
N VAL A 244 -7.43 6.29 -3.32
CA VAL A 244 -6.95 5.03 -3.90
C VAL A 244 -7.81 4.53 -5.07
N ASN A 245 -9.03 5.05 -5.25
CA ASN A 245 -9.94 4.62 -6.34
C ASN A 245 -9.57 5.26 -7.67
N ILE A 246 -8.62 4.66 -8.36
CA ILE A 246 -8.08 5.12 -9.66
C ILE A 246 -8.95 4.61 -10.81
N SER A 247 -9.30 3.32 -10.76
CA SER A 247 -10.00 2.61 -11.85
C SER A 247 -11.53 2.81 -11.85
N GLY A 248 -12.09 3.32 -10.74
CA GLY A 248 -13.53 3.29 -10.49
C GLY A 248 -14.08 1.92 -10.08
N ASN A 249 -13.25 0.89 -10.03
CA ASN A 249 -13.65 -0.51 -9.78
C ASN A 249 -13.37 -0.95 -8.33
N ILE A 250 -13.54 -0.01 -7.39
CA ILE A 250 -13.41 -0.28 -5.95
C ILE A 250 -14.76 -0.13 -5.25
N LYS A 251 -15.10 -1.12 -4.44
CA LYS A 251 -16.20 -1.02 -3.47
C LYS A 251 -15.65 -0.82 -2.07
N PHE A 252 -16.07 0.25 -1.41
CA PHE A 252 -15.73 0.55 -0.03
C PHE A 252 -16.82 0.05 0.91
N LEU A 253 -16.45 -0.74 1.92
CA LEU A 253 -17.38 -1.28 2.91
C LEU A 253 -16.90 -1.03 4.34
N SER A 254 -17.83 -0.79 5.24
CA SER A 254 -17.49 -0.62 6.65
C SER A 254 -17.11 -1.95 7.29
N LEU A 255 -16.06 -1.93 8.12
CA LEU A 255 -15.70 -3.08 8.96
C LEU A 255 -16.71 -3.34 10.07
N ASN A 256 -17.57 -2.35 10.38
CA ASN A 256 -18.64 -2.46 11.37
C ASN A 256 -19.98 -2.89 10.74
N SER A 257 -20.05 -3.03 9.41
CA SER A 257 -21.26 -3.51 8.76
C SER A 257 -21.45 -5.01 8.96
N ASN A 258 -22.67 -5.48 8.66
CA ASN A 258 -22.93 -6.91 8.68
C ASN A 258 -22.02 -7.63 7.68
N ILE A 259 -21.39 -8.72 8.10
CA ILE A 259 -20.49 -9.52 7.26
C ILE A 259 -21.16 -9.95 5.94
N ASN A 260 -22.47 -10.11 5.93
CA ASN A 260 -23.24 -10.45 4.74
C ASN A 260 -23.20 -9.36 3.66
N GLU A 261 -22.93 -8.09 4.00
CA GLU A 261 -22.75 -7.03 3.01
C GLU A 261 -21.46 -7.28 2.22
N TRP A 262 -20.36 -7.60 2.90
CA TRP A 262 -19.11 -8.00 2.26
C TRP A 262 -19.31 -9.23 1.36
N VAL A 263 -20.00 -10.24 1.86
CA VAL A 263 -20.27 -11.48 1.13
C VAL A 263 -21.13 -11.22 -0.11
N ASN A 264 -22.15 -10.38 -0.01
CA ASN A 264 -23.00 -10.02 -1.15
C ASN A 264 -22.19 -9.32 -2.23
N GLU A 265 -21.41 -8.29 -1.89
CA GLU A 265 -20.59 -7.56 -2.85
C GLU A 265 -19.53 -8.46 -3.51
N ILE A 266 -18.90 -9.36 -2.74
CA ILE A 266 -17.94 -10.32 -3.26
C ILE A 266 -18.60 -11.29 -4.26
N CYS A 267 -19.76 -11.86 -3.91
CA CYS A 267 -20.43 -12.85 -4.75
C CYS A 267 -21.12 -12.27 -6.00
N THR A 268 -21.34 -10.96 -6.04
CA THR A 268 -22.01 -10.27 -7.15
C THR A 268 -21.09 -9.35 -7.95
N VAL A 269 -19.79 -9.40 -7.67
CA VAL A 269 -18.79 -8.56 -8.33
C VAL A 269 -18.76 -8.78 -9.84
N ASN A 270 -18.65 -7.68 -10.60
CA ASN A 270 -18.44 -7.79 -12.05
C ASN A 270 -16.99 -8.27 -12.32
N LEU A 271 -16.85 -9.38 -13.03
CA LEU A 271 -15.58 -10.03 -13.34
C LEU A 271 -14.93 -9.53 -14.63
N GLU A 272 -15.52 -8.54 -15.29
CA GLU A 272 -14.96 -7.95 -16.51
C GLU A 272 -13.63 -7.26 -16.22
N ARG A 273 -12.65 -7.50 -17.09
CA ARG A 273 -11.30 -6.95 -16.98
C ARG A 273 -11.03 -5.98 -18.11
N ASN A 274 -10.82 -4.73 -17.77
CA ASN A 274 -10.48 -3.68 -18.73
C ASN A 274 -8.99 -3.36 -18.70
N ASP A 275 -8.45 -2.88 -19.82
CA ASP A 275 -7.08 -2.33 -19.87
C ASP A 275 -7.02 -0.99 -19.11
N MET A 276 -6.20 -0.93 -18.08
CA MET A 276 -6.11 0.22 -17.19
C MET A 276 -4.99 1.20 -17.56
N ARG A 277 -4.22 0.96 -18.65
CA ARG A 277 -3.06 1.80 -19.01
C ARG A 277 -3.40 3.27 -19.10
N GLU A 278 -4.39 3.60 -19.91
CA GLU A 278 -4.74 4.99 -20.19
C GLU A 278 -5.14 5.75 -18.93
N ILE A 279 -5.97 5.11 -18.08
CA ILE A 279 -6.43 5.73 -16.84
C ILE A 279 -5.28 5.91 -15.84
N PHE A 280 -4.33 4.95 -15.75
CA PHE A 280 -3.18 5.04 -14.87
C PHE A 280 -2.17 6.12 -15.31
N ILE A 281 -1.92 6.25 -16.62
CA ILE A 281 -1.08 7.32 -17.18
C ILE A 281 -1.73 8.68 -16.91
N LYS A 282 -3.01 8.85 -17.24
CA LYS A 282 -3.74 10.10 -17.06
C LYS A 282 -3.80 10.53 -15.59
N SER A 283 -3.94 9.57 -14.68
CA SER A 283 -4.02 9.80 -13.24
C SER A 283 -2.64 9.85 -12.56
N LYS A 284 -1.54 9.73 -13.33
CA LYS A 284 -0.16 9.77 -12.83
C LYS A 284 0.14 8.69 -11.77
N TYR A 285 -0.25 7.45 -12.07
CA TYR A 285 0.08 6.26 -11.28
C TYR A 285 0.97 5.28 -12.03
N ASP A 286 1.35 5.56 -13.29
CA ASP A 286 2.39 4.83 -13.98
C ASP A 286 3.78 5.35 -13.60
N ILE A 287 4.76 4.44 -13.62
CA ILE A 287 6.12 4.72 -13.13
C ILE A 287 6.82 5.83 -13.93
N ASP A 288 6.60 5.88 -15.24
CA ASP A 288 7.29 6.84 -16.12
C ASP A 288 6.80 8.26 -15.85
N SER A 289 5.47 8.46 -15.73
CA SER A 289 4.88 9.76 -15.38
C SER A 289 5.33 10.24 -14.00
N VAL A 290 5.33 9.33 -13.00
CA VAL A 290 5.73 9.68 -11.63
C VAL A 290 7.22 10.02 -11.54
N CYS A 291 8.07 9.25 -12.24
CA CYS A 291 9.51 9.56 -12.29
C CYS A 291 9.78 10.91 -12.95
N SER A 292 9.10 11.22 -14.06
CA SER A 292 9.23 12.52 -14.74
C SER A 292 8.79 13.67 -13.81
N ASP A 293 7.64 13.54 -13.15
CA ASP A 293 7.17 14.55 -12.20
C ASP A 293 8.17 14.74 -11.03
N PHE A 294 8.72 13.63 -10.50
CA PHE A 294 9.71 13.70 -9.42
C PHE A 294 10.98 14.41 -9.87
N ILE A 295 11.52 14.06 -11.05
CA ILE A 295 12.73 14.67 -11.61
C ILE A 295 12.51 16.17 -11.82
N ASN A 296 11.44 16.57 -12.50
CA ASN A 296 11.11 17.96 -12.75
C ASN A 296 10.98 18.78 -11.46
N ILE A 297 10.37 18.22 -10.42
CA ILE A 297 10.16 18.93 -9.15
C ILE A 297 11.46 19.04 -8.35
N VAL A 298 12.29 18.00 -8.35
CA VAL A 298 13.45 17.90 -7.46
C VAL A 298 14.71 18.47 -8.08
N PHE A 299 14.89 18.31 -9.40
CA PHE A 299 16.14 18.64 -10.07
C PHE A 299 16.06 19.79 -11.08
N GLU A 300 14.89 20.01 -11.72
CA GLU A 300 14.77 21.02 -12.78
C GLU A 300 14.09 22.31 -12.32
N ASN A 301 13.18 22.23 -11.35
CA ASN A 301 12.69 23.43 -10.69
C ASN A 301 13.56 23.67 -9.45
N GLU A 302 14.33 24.74 -9.44
CA GLU A 302 15.03 25.18 -8.22
C GLU A 302 14.07 25.15 -7.04
N ILE A 303 14.37 24.28 -6.06
CA ILE A 303 13.57 24.08 -4.84
C ILE A 303 13.72 25.27 -3.91
#